data_0cdada02bedc949876a2f67cb2f02349
#
_entry.id   0cdada02bedc949876a2f67cb2f02349
#
_cell.length_a   1.000
_cell.length_b   1.000
_cell.length_c   1.000
_cell.angle_alpha   90.00
_cell.angle_beta   90.00
_cell.angle_gamma   90.00
#
_symmetry.space_group_name_H-M   'P 1'
#
loop_
_entity.id
_entity.type
_entity.pdbx_description
1 polymer ?
#
loop_
_entity_poly.entity_id
_entity_poly.type
_entity_poly.pdbx_seq_one_letter_code
_entity_poly.pdbx_strand_id
1 'polypeptide(L)'
;LRIYQAAEGKLGKLDARFRDHTMGLFEKHGIRNVAYWHPSDAPKSEDHLIYIIKHNSRDAAKASWTAFIQDPEWRKAAQASGVGRLAKPPESTYMKATDYSSIK
;
A
#
# COMPACT_ATOMS: atom_id res chain seq x y z
N LEU A 1 -1.74 5.39 -7.15
CA LEU A 1 -2.93 5.04 -6.35
C LEU A 1 -3.08 3.53 -6.27
N ARG A 2 -3.26 3.04 -5.07
CA ARG A 2 -3.49 1.62 -4.84
C ARG A 2 -4.71 1.43 -3.97
N ILE A 3 -5.48 0.40 -4.28
CA ILE A 3 -6.69 0.05 -3.54
C ILE A 3 -6.60 -1.42 -3.15
N TYR A 4 -6.69 -1.67 -1.84
CA TYR A 4 -6.69 -3.02 -1.28
C TYR A 4 -8.06 -3.32 -0.69
N GLN A 5 -8.54 -4.54 -0.93
CA GLN A 5 -9.70 -5.06 -0.22
C GLN A 5 -9.24 -6.22 0.65
N ALA A 6 -9.31 -6.05 1.96
CA ALA A 6 -8.96 -7.09 2.91
C ALA A 6 -10.02 -8.19 2.93
N ALA A 7 -9.62 -9.40 3.29
CA ALA A 7 -10.57 -10.45 3.61
C ALA A 7 -11.43 -10.02 4.81
N GLU A 8 -12.59 -10.61 4.93
CA GLU A 8 -13.54 -10.27 6.00
C GLU A 8 -12.87 -10.29 7.38
N GLY A 9 -13.03 -9.20 8.12
CA GLY A 9 -12.48 -9.07 9.47
C GLY A 9 -10.98 -8.81 9.55
N LYS A 10 -10.30 -8.59 8.40
CA LYS A 10 -8.84 -8.46 8.36
C LYS A 10 -8.32 -7.03 8.20
N LEU A 11 -9.19 -6.04 8.04
CA LEU A 11 -8.74 -4.66 7.79
C LEU A 11 -7.86 -4.13 8.92
N GLY A 12 -8.21 -4.38 10.17
CA GLY A 12 -7.40 -3.95 11.31
C GLY A 12 -5.99 -4.53 11.29
N LYS A 13 -5.86 -5.79 10.89
CA LYS A 13 -4.55 -6.43 10.75
C LYS A 13 -3.77 -5.87 9.57
N LEU A 14 -4.45 -5.53 8.49
CA LEU A 14 -3.83 -4.88 7.33
C LEU A 14 -3.30 -3.49 7.72
N ASP A 15 -4.09 -2.71 8.45
CA ASP A 15 -3.66 -1.41 8.97
C ASP A 15 -2.43 -1.53 9.86
N ALA A 16 -2.45 -2.47 10.79
CA ALA A 16 -1.31 -2.71 11.68
C ALA A 16 -0.05 -3.06 10.90
N ARG A 17 -0.16 -3.91 9.87
CA ARG A 17 0.97 -4.26 9.01
C ARG A 17 1.53 -3.04 8.31
N PHE A 18 0.68 -2.18 7.75
CA PHE A 18 1.13 -0.94 7.10
C PHE A 18 1.77 0.01 8.08
N ARG A 19 1.13 0.25 9.22
CA ARG A 19 1.62 1.19 10.24
C ARG A 19 2.96 0.75 10.81
N ASP A 20 3.09 -0.52 11.13
CA ASP A 20 4.24 -1.02 11.90
C ASP A 20 5.41 -1.48 11.02
N HIS A 21 5.15 -1.85 9.76
CA HIS A 21 6.16 -2.46 8.89
C HIS A 21 6.19 -1.90 7.48
N THR A 22 5.07 -1.93 6.76
CA THR A 22 5.05 -1.67 5.31
C THR A 22 5.51 -0.26 4.97
N MET A 23 5.03 0.75 5.69
CA MET A 23 5.39 2.14 5.40
C MET A 23 6.90 2.37 5.54
N GLY A 24 7.51 1.84 6.59
CA GLY A 24 8.96 1.94 6.79
C GLY A 24 9.74 1.21 5.71
N LEU A 25 9.27 0.03 5.33
CA LEU A 25 9.91 -0.77 4.28
C LEU A 25 9.75 -0.12 2.89
N PHE A 26 8.64 0.56 2.63
CA PHE A 26 8.50 1.35 1.42
C PHE A 26 9.60 2.41 1.34
N GLU A 27 9.78 3.19 2.41
CA GLU A 27 10.81 4.24 2.44
C GLU A 27 12.22 3.66 2.26
N LYS A 28 12.48 2.51 2.87
CA LYS A 28 13.75 1.80 2.71
C LYS A 28 14.06 1.51 1.24
N HIS A 29 13.05 1.22 0.44
CA HIS A 29 13.21 0.86 -0.96
C HIS A 29 12.91 2.00 -1.93
N GLY A 30 12.89 3.24 -1.44
CA GLY A 30 12.73 4.42 -2.29
C GLY A 30 11.28 4.69 -2.70
N ILE A 31 10.32 4.07 -2.04
CA ILE A 31 8.89 4.32 -2.25
C ILE A 31 8.43 5.33 -1.20
N ARG A 32 8.01 6.52 -1.62
CA ARG A 32 7.57 7.56 -0.69
C ARG A 32 6.10 7.38 -0.34
N ASN A 33 5.80 7.35 0.95
CA ASN A 33 4.41 7.36 1.43
C ASN A 33 3.85 8.77 1.29
N VAL A 34 2.67 8.90 0.68
CA VAL A 34 1.99 10.19 0.53
C VAL A 34 0.81 10.27 1.50
N ALA A 35 -0.17 9.41 1.35
CA ALA A 35 -1.33 9.42 2.22
C ALA A 35 -2.12 8.10 2.16
N TYR A 36 -2.86 7.83 3.22
CA TYR A 36 -3.64 6.60 3.39
C TYR A 36 -5.04 6.94 3.86
N TRP A 37 -6.05 6.29 3.28
CA TRP A 37 -7.45 6.52 3.61
C TRP A 37 -8.23 5.23 3.71
N HIS A 38 -9.30 5.28 4.50
CA HIS A 38 -10.39 4.32 4.40
C HIS A 38 -11.61 5.04 3.84
N PRO A 39 -12.44 4.37 3.01
CA PRO A 39 -13.75 4.92 2.68
C PRO A 39 -14.55 5.15 3.95
N SER A 40 -15.35 6.22 3.96
CA SER A 40 -16.13 6.60 5.15
C SER A 40 -17.41 5.79 5.32
N ASP A 41 -17.93 5.27 4.22
CA ASP A 41 -19.26 4.64 4.19
C ASP A 41 -19.19 3.13 3.99
N ALA A 42 -20.07 2.43 4.69
CA ALA A 42 -20.21 0.99 4.51
C ALA A 42 -20.78 0.68 3.11
N PRO A 43 -20.46 -0.48 2.50
CA PRO A 43 -19.65 -1.55 3.09
C PRO A 43 -18.14 -1.34 2.96
N LYS A 44 -17.68 -0.42 2.12
CA LYS A 44 -16.24 -0.28 1.81
C LYS A 44 -15.42 0.18 3.01
N SER A 45 -16.01 0.92 3.95
CA SER A 45 -15.32 1.34 5.16
C SER A 45 -14.83 0.17 6.02
N GLU A 46 -15.41 -1.01 5.81
CA GLU A 46 -15.11 -2.20 6.62
C GLU A 46 -13.92 -3.01 6.11
N ASP A 47 -13.56 -2.86 4.82
CA ASP A 47 -12.54 -3.73 4.22
C ASP A 47 -11.59 -3.07 3.23
N HIS A 48 -11.75 -1.79 2.92
CA HIS A 48 -10.92 -1.11 1.92
C HIS A 48 -9.86 -0.22 2.53
N LEU A 49 -8.66 -0.27 1.96
CA LEU A 49 -7.56 0.66 2.21
C LEU A 49 -7.16 1.28 0.88
N ILE A 50 -7.14 2.61 0.82
CA ILE A 50 -6.78 3.37 -0.37
C ILE A 50 -5.56 4.20 -0.03
N TYR A 51 -4.51 4.13 -0.86
CA TYR A 51 -3.34 4.94 -0.57
C TYR A 51 -2.63 5.41 -1.82
N ILE A 52 -1.84 6.46 -1.66
CA ILE A 52 -1.00 7.03 -2.70
C ILE A 52 0.45 6.94 -2.24
N ILE A 53 1.30 6.45 -3.13
CA ILE A 53 2.74 6.45 -2.97
C ILE A 53 3.37 7.15 -4.16
N LYS A 54 4.58 7.64 -3.98
CA LYS A 54 5.29 8.40 -5.01
C LYS A 54 6.59 7.70 -5.42
N HIS A 55 6.82 7.66 -6.72
CA HIS A 55 8.06 7.15 -7.32
C HIS A 55 8.71 8.24 -8.17
N ASN A 56 10.02 8.19 -8.33
CA ASN A 56 10.74 9.14 -9.17
C ASN A 56 10.44 8.94 -10.67
N SER A 57 10.17 7.69 -11.06
CA SER A 57 9.84 7.32 -12.44
C SER A 57 9.14 5.97 -12.45
N ARG A 58 8.60 5.59 -13.61
CA ARG A 58 8.03 4.24 -13.78
C ARG A 58 9.11 3.16 -13.62
N ASP A 59 10.32 3.39 -14.12
CA ASP A 59 11.43 2.46 -13.96
C ASP A 59 11.87 2.35 -12.50
N ALA A 60 11.94 3.46 -11.78
CA ALA A 60 12.23 3.46 -10.35
C ALA A 60 11.16 2.68 -9.57
N ALA A 61 9.89 2.85 -9.92
CA ALA A 61 8.80 2.10 -9.32
C ALA A 61 9.00 0.59 -9.47
N LYS A 62 9.31 0.15 -10.69
CA LYS A 62 9.52 -1.26 -10.96
C LYS A 62 10.68 -1.83 -10.13
N ALA A 63 11.80 -1.13 -10.09
CA ALA A 63 12.97 -1.56 -9.32
C ALA A 63 12.66 -1.60 -7.81
N SER A 64 11.98 -0.58 -7.29
CA SER A 64 11.62 -0.51 -5.87
C SER A 64 10.66 -1.62 -5.46
N TRP A 65 9.64 -1.90 -6.28
CA TRP A 65 8.71 -2.98 -6.00
C TRP A 65 9.38 -4.35 -6.01
N THR A 66 10.29 -4.58 -6.97
CA THR A 66 11.05 -5.83 -7.04
C THR A 66 11.87 -6.02 -5.77
N ALA A 67 12.60 -4.99 -5.34
CA ALA A 67 13.42 -5.05 -4.13
C ALA A 67 12.57 -5.23 -2.88
N PHE A 68 11.43 -4.54 -2.78
CA PHE A 68 10.52 -4.64 -1.65
C PHE A 68 9.95 -6.06 -1.51
N ILE A 69 9.46 -6.64 -2.61
CA ILE A 69 8.86 -7.98 -2.58
C ILE A 69 9.88 -9.04 -2.18
N GLN A 70 11.14 -8.85 -2.54
CA GLN A 70 12.23 -9.79 -2.23
C GLN A 70 12.83 -9.57 -0.83
N ASP A 71 12.48 -8.49 -0.16
CA ASP A 71 13.05 -8.16 1.15
C ASP A 71 12.60 -9.19 2.20
N PRO A 72 13.53 -9.86 2.89
CA PRO A 72 13.18 -10.82 3.94
C PRO A 72 12.38 -10.20 5.09
N GLU A 73 12.63 -8.93 5.41
CA GLU A 73 11.87 -8.22 6.45
C GLU A 73 10.40 -8.08 6.05
N TRP A 74 10.13 -7.77 4.77
CA TRP A 74 8.77 -7.71 4.26
C TRP A 74 8.09 -9.07 4.33
N ARG A 75 8.78 -10.11 3.86
CA ARG A 75 8.21 -11.47 3.85
C ARG A 75 7.87 -11.94 5.27
N LYS A 76 8.75 -11.65 6.22
CA LYS A 76 8.53 -11.98 7.64
C LYS A 76 7.34 -11.20 8.19
N ALA A 77 7.27 -9.90 7.94
CA ALA A 77 6.17 -9.05 8.40
C ALA A 77 4.83 -9.50 7.80
N ALA A 78 4.81 -9.83 6.52
CA ALA A 78 3.61 -10.30 5.84
C ALA A 78 3.10 -11.61 6.43
N GLN A 79 3.99 -12.57 6.69
CA GLN A 79 3.61 -13.85 7.30
C GLN A 79 3.10 -13.67 8.73
N ALA A 80 3.75 -12.82 9.52
CA ALA A 80 3.39 -12.60 10.92
C ALA A 80 2.12 -11.75 11.09
N SER A 81 1.70 -11.02 10.05
CA SER A 81 0.61 -10.05 10.16
C SER A 81 -0.77 -10.65 10.40
N GLY A 82 -0.99 -11.89 9.99
CA GLY A 82 -2.31 -12.51 10.03
C GLY A 82 -3.30 -11.96 9.02
N VAL A 83 -2.86 -11.10 8.10
CA VAL A 83 -3.71 -10.53 7.04
C VAL A 83 -4.21 -11.61 6.09
N GLY A 84 -3.35 -12.58 5.76
CA GLY A 84 -3.67 -13.62 4.81
C GLY A 84 -3.83 -13.05 3.40
N ARG A 85 -4.66 -13.73 2.60
CA ARG A 85 -4.93 -13.32 1.23
C ARG A 85 -5.94 -12.17 1.20
N LEU A 86 -5.69 -11.17 0.37
CA LEU A 86 -6.67 -10.12 0.10
C LEU A 86 -7.90 -10.70 -0.61
N ALA A 87 -9.05 -10.05 -0.44
CA ALA A 87 -10.30 -10.49 -1.08
C ALA A 87 -10.21 -10.46 -2.60
N LYS A 88 -9.43 -9.51 -3.14
CA LYS A 88 -9.11 -9.40 -4.57
C LYS A 88 -7.65 -8.98 -4.75
N PRO A 89 -7.07 -9.16 -5.94
CA PRO A 89 -5.76 -8.58 -6.25
C PRO A 89 -5.80 -7.06 -6.06
N PRO A 90 -4.72 -6.44 -5.57
CA PRO A 90 -4.67 -4.98 -5.42
C PRO A 90 -4.91 -4.27 -6.74
N GLU A 91 -5.73 -3.22 -6.73
CA GLU A 91 -5.85 -2.32 -7.86
C GLU A 91 -4.72 -1.30 -7.80
N SER A 92 -4.10 -1.04 -8.93
CA SER A 92 -2.99 -0.10 -9.02
C SER A 92 -3.17 0.80 -10.23
N THR A 93 -3.07 2.12 -10.01
CA THR A 93 -3.15 3.11 -11.07
C THR A 93 -1.96 4.04 -10.95
N TYR A 94 -1.13 4.10 -11.99
CA TYR A 94 -0.08 5.10 -12.07
C TYR A 94 -0.69 6.43 -12.51
N MET A 95 -0.28 7.51 -11.85
CA MET A 95 -0.85 8.83 -12.07
C MET A 95 0.27 9.85 -12.21
N LYS A 96 0.01 10.90 -12.95
CA LYS A 96 0.87 12.06 -13.04
C LYS A 96 0.10 13.26 -12.52
N ALA A 97 0.70 14.00 -11.59
CA ALA A 97 0.05 15.19 -11.05
C ALA A 97 -0.19 16.22 -12.15
N THR A 98 -1.36 16.85 -12.10
CA THR A 98 -1.65 18.01 -12.95
C THR A 98 -0.85 19.23 -12.48
N ASP A 99 -0.71 20.23 -13.35
CA ASP A 99 0.01 21.46 -13.00
C ASP A 99 -0.68 22.25 -11.86
N TYR A 100 -2.00 22.08 -11.71
CA TYR A 100 -2.76 22.73 -10.65
C TYR A 100 -2.95 21.86 -9.39
N SER A 101 -2.36 20.66 -9.34
CA SER A 101 -2.46 19.81 -8.16
C SER A 101 -1.63 20.36 -7.01
N SER A 102 -2.21 20.42 -5.81
CA SER A 102 -1.49 20.82 -4.60
C SER A 102 -0.51 19.76 -4.11
N ILE A 103 -0.71 18.49 -4.52
CA ILE A 103 0.19 17.38 -4.20
C ILE A 103 0.86 16.91 -5.48
N LYS A 104 2.17 16.96 -5.50
CA LYS A 104 2.95 16.54 -6.67
C LYS A 104 4.05 15.52 -6.26
#